data_d9002a14aa3ffbd162b38704f093ce00
#
_entry.id   d9002a14aa3ffbd162b38704f093ce00
#
_cell.length_a   1.000
_cell.length_b   1.000
_cell.length_c   1.000
_cell.angle_alpha   90.00
_cell.angle_beta   90.00
_cell.angle_gamma   90.00
#
_symmetry.space_group_name_H-M   'P 1'
#
loop_
_entity.id
_entity.type
_entity.pdbx_description
1 polymer ?
#
loop_
_entity_poly.entity_id
_entity_poly.type
_entity_poly.pdbx_seq_one_letter_code
_entity_poly.pdbx_strand_id
1 'polypeptide(L)'
;MKVKIKASSPDYEKIKEELESHGIEVVDDSQLCIYLEDISPQKIFGKKEGKIYDLNINDIELIECFDHDVYAIINDISYSIDFTLKDLEEKLKSFNFLRINKSEIVNINMIDYIVPIFGMKFKLTLKSKKYVYVTRTYYYNFKNKIGF
;
A
#
# COMPACT_ATOMS: atom_id res chain seq x y z
N MET A 1 3.03 -26.98 16.72
CA MET A 1 2.13 -25.82 16.71
C MET A 1 0.87 -26.21 15.96
N LYS A 2 -0.29 -25.91 16.52
CA LYS A 2 -1.59 -26.14 15.88
C LYS A 2 -2.19 -24.79 15.46
N VAL A 3 -2.68 -24.70 14.24
CA VAL A 3 -3.26 -23.49 13.69
C VAL A 3 -4.58 -23.80 12.99
N LYS A 4 -5.47 -22.82 12.93
CA LYS A 4 -6.69 -22.86 12.14
C LYS A 4 -6.56 -21.90 10.97
N ILE A 5 -6.91 -22.35 9.77
CA ILE A 5 -6.95 -21.50 8.59
C ILE A 5 -8.39 -20.99 8.41
N LYS A 6 -8.56 -19.67 8.40
CA LYS A 6 -9.83 -19.03 8.03
C LYS A 6 -9.68 -18.40 6.65
N ALA A 7 -10.05 -19.14 5.63
CA ALA A 7 -10.11 -18.64 4.27
C ALA A 7 -11.15 -19.42 3.46
N SER A 8 -11.77 -18.74 2.56
CA SER A 8 -12.54 -19.32 1.44
C SER A 8 -11.72 -19.19 0.15
N SER A 9 -10.48 -19.64 0.19
CA SER A 9 -9.58 -19.57 -0.96
C SER A 9 -9.54 -20.90 -1.69
N PRO A 10 -9.49 -20.92 -3.03
CA PRO A 10 -9.23 -22.15 -3.79
C PRO A 10 -7.83 -22.74 -3.49
N ASP A 11 -6.95 -21.96 -2.88
CA ASP A 11 -5.59 -22.40 -2.50
C ASP A 11 -5.50 -23.01 -1.08
N TYR A 12 -6.64 -23.22 -0.39
CA TYR A 12 -6.67 -23.76 0.98
C TYR A 12 -5.87 -25.03 1.14
N GLU A 13 -6.09 -26.03 0.27
CA GLU A 13 -5.39 -27.32 0.35
C GLU A 13 -3.88 -27.18 0.14
N LYS A 14 -3.46 -26.36 -0.79
CA LYS A 14 -2.05 -26.10 -1.05
C LYS A 14 -1.35 -25.44 0.13
N ILE A 15 -1.99 -24.47 0.75
CA ILE A 15 -1.46 -23.77 1.93
C ILE A 15 -1.42 -24.70 3.13
N LYS A 16 -2.44 -25.53 3.30
CA LYS A 16 -2.47 -26.56 4.35
C LYS A 16 -1.30 -27.53 4.22
N GLU A 17 -1.08 -28.08 3.02
CA GLU A 17 0.05 -28.99 2.73
C GLU A 17 1.41 -28.32 3.02
N GLU A 18 1.57 -27.06 2.65
CA GLU A 18 2.80 -26.31 2.91
C GLU A 18 3.05 -26.10 4.41
N LEU A 19 2.03 -25.71 5.17
CA LEU A 19 2.12 -25.57 6.63
C LEU A 19 2.45 -26.89 7.32
N GLU A 20 1.80 -27.97 6.93
CA GLU A 20 2.04 -29.31 7.46
C GLU A 20 3.45 -29.82 7.13
N SER A 21 3.98 -29.50 5.95
CA SER A 21 5.37 -29.81 5.58
C SER A 21 6.42 -29.15 6.48
N HIS A 22 6.06 -28.02 7.10
CA HIS A 22 6.88 -27.29 8.06
C HIS A 22 6.58 -27.66 9.53
N GLY A 23 5.83 -28.73 9.77
CA GLY A 23 5.51 -29.21 11.11
C GLY A 23 4.42 -28.41 11.84
N ILE A 24 3.60 -27.68 11.10
CA ILE A 24 2.46 -26.93 11.62
C ILE A 24 1.19 -27.74 11.33
N GLU A 25 0.53 -28.20 12.37
CA GLU A 25 -0.71 -29.00 12.24
C GLU A 25 -1.92 -28.06 12.04
N VAL A 26 -2.67 -28.27 10.97
CA VAL A 26 -3.89 -27.49 10.67
C VAL A 26 -5.10 -28.19 11.28
N VAL A 27 -5.79 -27.53 12.21
CA VAL A 27 -6.94 -28.06 12.94
C VAL A 27 -8.07 -27.02 13.02
N ASP A 28 -9.31 -27.48 13.20
CA ASP A 28 -10.48 -26.61 13.19
C ASP A 28 -10.75 -25.88 14.53
N ASP A 29 -10.18 -26.34 15.62
CA ASP A 29 -10.45 -25.87 16.97
C ASP A 29 -9.27 -25.14 17.65
N SER A 30 -8.28 -24.71 16.88
CA SER A 30 -7.14 -23.95 17.41
C SER A 30 -7.53 -22.51 17.78
N GLN A 31 -6.95 -22.03 18.88
CA GLN A 31 -7.04 -20.60 19.26
C GLN A 31 -6.15 -19.72 18.37
N LEU A 32 -5.12 -20.29 17.75
CA LEU A 32 -4.25 -19.58 16.80
C LEU A 32 -4.83 -19.71 15.39
N CYS A 33 -5.26 -18.58 14.84
CA CYS A 33 -5.84 -18.52 13.52
C CYS A 33 -4.90 -17.85 12.53
N ILE A 34 -4.73 -18.47 11.36
CA ILE A 34 -4.13 -17.84 10.17
C ILE A 34 -5.28 -17.33 9.30
N TYR A 35 -5.27 -16.04 9.05
CA TYR A 35 -6.19 -15.41 8.10
C TYR A 35 -5.46 -15.27 6.77
N LEU A 36 -6.02 -15.87 5.73
CA LEU A 36 -5.57 -15.63 4.37
C LEU A 36 -6.42 -14.47 3.83
N GLU A 37 -5.82 -13.29 3.79
CA GLU A 37 -6.39 -12.23 2.98
C GLU A 37 -6.08 -12.54 1.51
N ASP A 38 -7.07 -12.39 0.68
CA ASP A 38 -6.88 -12.50 -0.77
C ASP A 38 -6.04 -11.29 -1.21
N ILE A 39 -4.71 -11.48 -1.22
CA ILE A 39 -3.73 -10.48 -1.67
C ILE A 39 -3.64 -10.54 -3.20
N SER A 40 -4.75 -10.78 -3.87
CA SER A 40 -4.81 -10.49 -5.29
C SER A 40 -4.68 -8.96 -5.43
N PRO A 41 -3.69 -8.47 -6.18
CA PRO A 41 -3.51 -7.04 -6.36
C PRO A 41 -4.79 -6.48 -6.93
N GLN A 42 -5.50 -5.69 -6.14
CA GLN A 42 -6.69 -5.00 -6.63
C GLN A 42 -6.24 -4.13 -7.79
N LYS A 43 -6.81 -4.39 -8.95
CA LYS A 43 -6.50 -3.60 -10.15
C LYS A 43 -6.99 -2.17 -9.93
N ILE A 44 -6.11 -1.21 -10.22
CA ILE A 44 -6.45 0.20 -10.30
C ILE A 44 -6.43 0.60 -11.76
N PHE A 45 -7.55 1.09 -12.25
CA PHE A 45 -7.65 1.62 -13.60
C PHE A 45 -7.51 3.14 -13.57
N GLY A 46 -6.58 3.64 -14.36
CA GLY A 46 -6.36 5.08 -14.54
C GLY A 46 -6.80 5.54 -15.92
N LYS A 47 -7.26 6.78 -15.97
CA LYS A 47 -7.68 7.43 -17.21
C LYS A 47 -6.69 8.50 -17.63
N LYS A 48 -6.35 8.50 -18.89
CA LYS A 48 -5.52 9.53 -19.51
C LYS A 48 -5.86 9.69 -20.99
N GLU A 49 -6.10 10.91 -21.43
CA GLU A 49 -6.40 11.23 -22.85
C GLU A 49 -7.48 10.33 -23.47
N GLY A 50 -8.58 10.11 -22.71
CA GLY A 50 -9.72 9.29 -23.15
C GLY A 50 -9.47 7.78 -23.17
N LYS A 51 -8.31 7.32 -22.71
CA LYS A 51 -7.96 5.90 -22.62
C LYS A 51 -7.96 5.44 -21.17
N ILE A 52 -8.28 4.17 -20.96
CA ILE A 52 -8.27 3.49 -19.66
C ILE A 52 -7.08 2.53 -19.63
N TYR A 53 -6.24 2.67 -18.60
CA TYR A 53 -5.04 1.88 -18.39
C TYR A 53 -5.17 1.02 -17.13
N ASP A 54 -4.75 -0.24 -17.22
CA ASP A 54 -4.56 -1.11 -16.06
C ASP A 54 -3.22 -0.74 -15.41
N LEU A 55 -3.29 -0.10 -14.24
CA LEU A 55 -2.10 0.39 -13.54
C LEU A 55 -1.56 -0.69 -12.62
N ASN A 56 -0.27 -0.98 -12.72
CA ASN A 56 0.42 -1.81 -11.75
C ASN A 56 0.64 -1.00 -10.46
N ILE A 57 0.05 -1.46 -9.35
CA ILE A 57 0.14 -0.78 -8.05
C ILE A 57 1.60 -0.58 -7.63
N ASN A 58 2.48 -1.54 -7.90
CA ASN A 58 3.90 -1.44 -7.53
C ASN A 58 4.66 -0.35 -8.29
N ASP A 59 4.16 0.10 -9.44
CA ASP A 59 4.77 1.16 -10.23
C ASP A 59 4.28 2.57 -9.84
N ILE A 60 3.20 2.65 -9.05
CA ILE A 60 2.69 3.93 -8.55
C ILE A 60 3.63 4.48 -7.50
N GLU A 61 4.18 5.67 -7.74
CA GLU A 61 5.06 6.37 -6.80
C GLU A 61 4.29 7.17 -5.76
N LEU A 62 3.25 7.84 -6.22
CA LEU A 62 2.48 8.81 -5.47
C LEU A 62 1.03 8.79 -5.92
N ILE A 63 0.13 9.00 -4.97
CA ILE A 63 -1.26 9.34 -5.25
C ILE A 63 -1.48 10.74 -4.70
N GLU A 64 -2.00 11.62 -5.53
CA GLU A 64 -2.28 13.00 -5.14
C GLU A 64 -3.71 13.40 -5.48
N CYS A 65 -4.29 14.23 -4.62
CA CYS A 65 -5.57 14.89 -4.86
C CYS A 65 -5.30 16.34 -5.24
N PHE A 66 -5.78 16.74 -6.41
CA PHE A 66 -5.69 18.09 -6.90
C PHE A 66 -7.05 18.52 -7.47
N ASP A 67 -7.56 19.65 -7.02
CA ASP A 67 -8.85 20.20 -7.46
C ASP A 67 -10.02 19.19 -7.40
N HIS A 68 -10.09 18.44 -6.27
CA HIS A 68 -11.06 17.36 -6.01
C HIS A 68 -10.88 16.06 -6.84
N ASP A 69 -9.97 16.04 -7.80
CA ASP A 69 -9.64 14.85 -8.58
C ASP A 69 -8.43 14.13 -7.98
N VAL A 70 -8.45 12.82 -8.07
CA VAL A 70 -7.38 11.96 -7.56
C VAL A 70 -6.59 11.37 -8.71
N TYR A 71 -5.27 11.44 -8.61
CA TYR A 71 -4.33 10.99 -9.63
C TYR A 71 -3.33 9.99 -9.07
N ALA A 72 -3.06 8.94 -9.83
CA ALA A 72 -1.92 8.04 -9.61
C ALA A 72 -0.75 8.48 -10.51
N ILE A 73 0.44 8.62 -9.92
CA ILE A 73 1.65 9.06 -10.63
C ILE A 73 2.56 7.85 -10.85
N ILE A 74 2.88 7.59 -12.11
CA ILE A 74 3.81 6.54 -12.54
C ILE A 74 4.80 7.15 -13.53
N ASN A 75 6.10 7.09 -13.23
CA ASN A 75 7.14 7.65 -14.10
C ASN A 75 6.83 9.09 -14.55
N ASP A 76 6.43 9.92 -13.62
CA ASP A 76 6.06 11.34 -13.86
C ASP A 76 4.83 11.55 -14.77
N ILE A 77 4.06 10.49 -14.99
CA ILE A 77 2.80 10.53 -15.73
C ILE A 77 1.63 10.43 -14.75
N SER A 78 0.66 11.33 -14.87
CA SER A 78 -0.54 11.37 -14.05
C SER A 78 -1.70 10.64 -14.73
N TYR A 79 -2.32 9.72 -14.01
CA TYR A 79 -3.54 9.02 -14.42
C TYR A 79 -4.66 9.37 -13.45
N SER A 80 -5.78 9.86 -13.96
CA SER A 80 -6.98 10.10 -13.13
C SER A 80 -7.58 8.77 -12.69
N ILE A 81 -7.89 8.64 -11.41
CA ILE A 81 -8.49 7.44 -10.82
C ILE A 81 -9.77 7.76 -10.07
N ASP A 82 -10.76 6.87 -10.15
CA ASP A 82 -12.09 7.07 -9.55
C ASP A 82 -12.15 6.51 -8.13
N PHE A 83 -11.28 7.01 -7.25
CA PHE A 83 -11.24 6.67 -5.84
C PHE A 83 -11.03 7.93 -5.00
N THR A 84 -11.52 7.92 -3.77
CA THR A 84 -11.14 8.94 -2.79
C THR A 84 -9.79 8.58 -2.15
N LEU A 85 -9.06 9.57 -1.62
CA LEU A 85 -7.84 9.29 -0.86
C LEU A 85 -8.10 8.38 0.33
N LYS A 86 -9.24 8.53 1.00
CA LYS A 86 -9.63 7.68 2.14
C LYS A 86 -9.79 6.22 1.72
N ASP A 87 -10.44 5.96 0.59
CA ASP A 87 -10.60 4.59 0.06
C ASP A 87 -9.25 3.98 -0.28
N LEU A 88 -8.37 4.74 -0.90
CA LEU A 88 -7.02 4.28 -1.27
C LEU A 88 -6.11 4.07 -0.07
N GLU A 89 -6.23 4.89 0.96
CA GLU A 89 -5.51 4.70 2.21
C GLU A 89 -5.79 3.32 2.82
N GLU A 90 -7.04 2.87 2.81
CA GLU A 90 -7.43 1.52 3.25
C GLU A 90 -7.01 0.43 2.26
N LYS A 91 -7.30 0.59 0.97
CA LYS A 91 -7.03 -0.42 -0.06
C LYS A 91 -5.54 -0.70 -0.26
N LEU A 92 -4.69 0.31 -0.13
CA LEU A 92 -3.27 0.24 -0.42
C LEU A 92 -2.38 0.08 0.82
N LYS A 93 -2.96 -0.02 2.00
CA LYS A 93 -2.24 -0.17 3.26
C LYS A 93 -1.30 -1.38 3.26
N SER A 94 -1.74 -2.52 2.75
CA SER A 94 -0.94 -3.76 2.65
C SER A 94 0.13 -3.71 1.55
N PHE A 95 0.12 -2.71 0.67
CA PHE A 95 1.09 -2.52 -0.42
C PHE A 95 2.16 -1.46 -0.12
N ASN A 96 2.38 -1.13 1.15
CA ASN A 96 3.34 -0.12 1.60
C ASN A 96 3.04 1.30 1.10
N PHE A 97 1.78 1.65 0.97
CA PHE A 97 1.35 3.02 0.75
C PHE A 97 0.99 3.68 2.07
N LEU A 98 1.39 4.91 2.24
CA LEU A 98 1.15 5.67 3.46
C LEU A 98 0.75 7.11 3.15
N ARG A 99 -0.30 7.57 3.82
CA ARG A 99 -0.69 8.97 3.75
C ARG A 99 0.31 9.85 4.45
N ILE A 100 0.78 10.90 3.78
CA ILE A 100 1.86 11.77 4.26
C ILE A 100 1.41 13.20 4.52
N ASN A 101 0.29 13.60 3.94
CA ASN A 101 -0.36 14.89 4.17
C ASN A 101 -1.84 14.82 3.74
N LYS A 102 -2.54 15.92 3.78
CA LYS A 102 -3.97 15.97 3.45
C LYS A 102 -4.29 15.55 2.02
N SER A 103 -3.35 15.70 1.11
CA SER A 103 -3.56 15.55 -0.34
C SER A 103 -2.79 14.39 -0.96
N GLU A 104 -1.88 13.74 -0.24
CA GLU A 104 -0.95 12.79 -0.85
C GLU A 104 -0.79 11.50 -0.05
N ILE A 105 -0.69 10.40 -0.80
CA ILE A 105 -0.31 9.05 -0.32
C ILE A 105 0.93 8.64 -1.10
N VAL A 106 2.00 8.25 -0.40
CA VAL A 106 3.27 7.85 -1.01
C VAL A 106 3.43 6.33 -1.00
N ASN A 107 4.03 5.78 -2.05
CA ASN A 107 4.55 4.42 -2.05
C ASN A 107 5.93 4.43 -1.36
N ILE A 108 6.02 3.83 -0.18
CA ILE A 108 7.25 3.79 0.61
C ILE A 108 8.40 3.14 -0.16
N ASN A 109 8.11 2.12 -0.99
CA ASN A 109 9.11 1.43 -1.80
C ASN A 109 9.73 2.31 -2.89
N MET A 110 9.10 3.43 -3.23
CA MET A 110 9.57 4.40 -4.22
C MET A 110 10.32 5.59 -3.63
N ILE A 111 10.58 5.60 -2.33
CA ILE A 111 11.37 6.62 -1.67
C ILE A 111 12.85 6.33 -1.91
N ASP A 112 13.58 7.30 -2.45
CA ASP A 112 15.03 7.25 -2.62
C ASP A 112 15.75 7.62 -1.31
N TYR A 113 15.42 8.78 -0.75
CA TYR A 113 15.94 9.19 0.57
C TYR A 113 15.00 10.16 1.28
N ILE A 114 15.22 10.30 2.59
CA ILE A 114 14.39 11.07 3.50
C ILE A 114 15.28 12.11 4.20
N VAL A 115 14.82 13.36 4.22
CA VAL A 115 15.49 14.45 4.94
C VAL A 115 14.58 14.97 6.04
N PRO A 116 14.94 14.84 7.32
CA PRO A 116 14.24 15.53 8.39
C PRO A 116 14.36 17.04 8.22
N ILE A 117 13.26 17.74 8.38
CA ILE A 117 13.25 19.21 8.33
C ILE A 117 12.60 19.79 9.59
N PHE A 118 12.84 21.06 9.82
CA PHE A 118 12.32 21.77 11.00
C PHE A 118 10.80 21.70 11.10
N GLY A 119 10.29 21.58 12.32
CA GLY A 119 8.86 21.59 12.58
C GLY A 119 8.17 20.23 12.49
N MET A 120 8.86 19.14 12.78
CA MET A 120 8.32 17.78 12.76
C MET A 120 7.77 17.44 11.37
N LYS A 121 8.62 17.55 10.38
CA LYS A 121 8.31 17.25 8.97
C LYS A 121 9.44 16.46 8.34
N PHE A 122 9.15 15.79 7.26
CA PHE A 122 10.14 15.15 6.41
C PHE A 122 9.98 15.62 4.97
N LYS A 123 11.09 15.79 4.29
CA LYS A 123 11.14 15.89 2.84
C LYS A 123 11.52 14.53 2.28
N LEU A 124 10.67 13.97 1.44
CA LEU A 124 10.91 12.70 0.76
C LEU A 124 11.31 12.97 -0.68
N THR A 125 12.41 12.40 -1.13
CA THR A 125 12.77 12.39 -2.54
C THR A 125 12.46 11.01 -3.09
N LEU A 126 11.64 10.95 -4.13
CA LEU A 126 11.24 9.71 -4.79
C LEU A 126 12.29 9.28 -5.83
N LYS A 127 12.23 8.04 -6.28
CA LYS A 127 13.14 7.50 -7.30
C LYS A 127 13.07 8.27 -8.62
N SER A 128 11.93 8.85 -8.96
CA SER A 128 11.76 9.77 -10.10
C SER A 128 12.42 11.14 -9.92
N LYS A 129 12.98 11.44 -8.74
CA LYS A 129 13.51 12.74 -8.30
C LYS A 129 12.44 13.78 -7.93
N LYS A 130 11.16 13.47 -8.02
CA LYS A 130 10.10 14.26 -7.41
C LYS A 130 10.26 14.24 -5.90
N TYR A 131 9.94 15.35 -5.23
CA TYR A 131 9.94 15.41 -3.77
C TYR A 131 8.56 15.80 -3.24
N VAL A 132 8.24 15.27 -2.08
CA VAL A 132 6.98 15.48 -1.36
C VAL A 132 7.26 15.64 0.13
N TYR A 133 6.28 16.11 0.89
CA TYR A 133 6.47 16.41 2.31
C TYR A 133 5.52 15.62 3.19
N VAL A 134 6.09 15.02 4.23
CA VAL A 134 5.32 14.52 5.37
C VAL A 134 5.07 15.69 6.30
N THR A 135 3.81 16.06 6.47
CA THR A 135 3.43 17.17 7.34
C THR A 135 3.32 16.74 8.80
N ARG A 136 3.28 17.71 9.71
CA ARG A 136 3.33 17.48 11.16
C ARG A 136 2.29 16.48 11.67
N THR A 137 1.05 16.53 11.16
CA THR A 137 -0.02 15.61 11.55
C THR A 137 0.31 14.15 11.26
N TYR A 138 1.07 13.90 10.21
CA TYR A 138 1.45 12.56 9.74
C TYR A 138 2.86 12.13 10.15
N TYR A 139 3.58 12.97 10.87
CA TYR A 139 4.98 12.79 11.24
C TYR A 139 5.23 11.49 12.02
N TYR A 140 4.53 11.27 13.11
CA TYR A 140 4.75 10.09 13.96
C TYR A 140 4.32 8.80 13.28
N ASN A 141 3.22 8.81 12.55
CA ASN A 141 2.75 7.65 11.82
C ASN A 141 3.78 7.23 10.74
N PHE A 142 4.33 8.20 10.03
CA PHE A 142 5.39 7.97 9.05
C PHE A 142 6.67 7.45 9.71
N LYS A 143 7.13 8.11 10.76
CA LYS A 143 8.31 7.70 11.52
C LYS A 143 8.21 6.27 12.04
N ASN A 144 7.08 5.90 12.63
CA ASN A 144 6.83 4.56 13.13
C ASN A 144 6.81 3.51 12.00
N LYS A 145 6.23 3.86 10.86
CA LYS A 145 6.16 2.95 9.71
C LYS A 145 7.54 2.69 9.10
N ILE A 146 8.38 3.70 9.01
CA ILE A 146 9.75 3.59 8.49
C ILE A 146 10.67 2.89 9.51
N GLY A 147 10.44 3.07 10.80
CA GLY A 147 11.14 2.36 11.87
C GLY A 147 12.43 3.04 12.36
N PHE A 148 12.49 4.38 12.33
CA PHE A 148 13.63 5.11 12.90
C PHE A 148 13.24 6.21 13.88
#